data_f6f17cf05394e115fdbfb1e90150b5d4
#
_entry.id   f6f17cf05394e115fdbfb1e90150b5d4
#
_cell.length_a   1.000
_cell.length_b   1.000
_cell.length_c   1.000
_cell.angle_alpha   90.00
_cell.angle_beta   90.00
_cell.angle_gamma   90.00
#
_symmetry.space_group_name_H-M   'P 1'
#
loop_
_entity.id
_entity.type
_entity.pdbx_description
1 polymer ?
#
loop_
_entity_poly.entity_id
_entity_poly.type
_entity_poly.pdbx_seq_one_letter_code
_entity_poly.pdbx_strand_id
1 'polypeptide(L)'
;MKTIAVLGTGNVAQTIAVDMKAKGQEVRLFAPDYLFSRFQTIAISHEIECVGEFNAKEKIDVVTSNIDEAVKGADYIIVCVPGNRHEEFAKILKGHTTAEQIVITFNGCMASLIYKNVWGDDPTCPIFVESTIPPFSTRRVEPGKVRMFERHLAPIAFFPAAAAEKYYDQIRKDVYDFPGLYS
;
A
#
# COMPACT_ATOMS: atom_id res chain seq x y z
N MET A 1 3.75 6.35 15.75
CA MET A 1 4.22 5.28 14.83
C MET A 1 3.00 4.48 14.43
N LYS A 2 2.86 4.20 13.17
CA LYS A 2 1.77 3.39 12.58
C LYS A 2 2.34 2.13 11.95
N THR A 3 1.53 1.08 11.86
CA THR A 3 1.89 -0.14 11.15
C THR A 3 1.30 -0.11 9.75
N ILE A 4 2.16 -0.17 8.74
CA ILE A 4 1.81 -0.07 7.32
C ILE A 4 2.11 -1.41 6.63
N ALA A 5 1.08 -2.09 6.17
CA ALA A 5 1.25 -3.25 5.29
C ALA A 5 1.29 -2.79 3.83
N VAL A 6 2.35 -3.09 3.11
CA VAL A 6 2.49 -2.76 1.68
C VAL A 6 2.42 -4.06 0.88
N LEU A 7 1.40 -4.17 0.02
CA LEU A 7 1.13 -5.37 -0.77
C LEU A 7 1.56 -5.16 -2.23
N GLY A 8 2.51 -5.95 -2.67
CA GLY A 8 3.05 -5.94 -4.04
C GLY A 8 4.57 -5.99 -4.08
N THR A 9 5.13 -6.27 -5.26
CA THR A 9 6.59 -6.42 -5.48
C THR A 9 7.15 -5.37 -6.44
N GLY A 10 6.29 -4.51 -6.96
CA GLY A 10 6.65 -3.53 -7.99
C GLY A 10 7.44 -2.34 -7.46
N ASN A 11 7.84 -1.47 -8.38
CA ASN A 11 8.61 -0.26 -8.05
C ASN A 11 7.88 0.62 -7.03
N VAL A 12 6.57 0.81 -7.22
CA VAL A 12 5.74 1.66 -6.34
C VAL A 12 5.69 1.07 -4.93
N ALA A 13 5.49 -0.24 -4.79
CA ALA A 13 5.47 -0.91 -3.49
C ALA A 13 6.79 -0.72 -2.74
N GLN A 14 7.92 -0.95 -3.43
CA GLN A 14 9.24 -0.78 -2.84
C GLN A 14 9.53 0.68 -2.45
N THR A 15 9.14 1.64 -3.30
CA THR A 15 9.32 3.07 -2.99
C THR A 15 8.47 3.50 -1.81
N ILE A 16 7.22 3.04 -1.71
CA ILE A 16 6.34 3.32 -0.56
C ILE A 16 6.92 2.70 0.71
N ALA A 17 7.38 1.46 0.64
CA ALA A 17 7.94 0.78 1.79
C ALA A 17 9.14 1.53 2.38
N VAL A 18 10.10 1.95 1.55
CA VAL A 18 11.27 2.70 2.03
C VAL A 18 10.88 4.11 2.50
N ASP A 19 9.96 4.81 1.83
CA ASP A 19 9.51 6.14 2.22
C ASP A 19 8.74 6.12 3.57
N MET A 20 7.87 5.14 3.77
CA MET A 20 7.16 4.97 5.05
C MET A 20 8.13 4.60 6.18
N LYS A 21 9.11 3.73 5.89
CA LYS A 21 10.12 3.36 6.89
C LYS A 21 10.98 4.56 7.29
N ALA A 22 11.43 5.37 6.33
CA ALA A 22 12.19 6.60 6.58
C ALA A 22 11.39 7.65 7.38
N LYS A 23 10.06 7.60 7.33
CA LYS A 23 9.16 8.41 8.19
C LYS A 23 8.97 7.82 9.59
N GLY A 24 9.65 6.74 9.94
CA GLY A 24 9.60 6.10 11.25
C GLY A 24 8.37 5.19 11.47
N GLN A 25 7.73 4.74 10.40
CA GLN A 25 6.61 3.78 10.50
C GLN A 25 7.13 2.34 10.62
N GLU A 26 6.34 1.44 11.20
CA GLU A 26 6.54 -0.01 11.06
C GLU A 26 6.05 -0.44 9.67
N VAL A 27 6.90 -1.10 8.90
CA VAL A 27 6.55 -1.48 7.52
C VAL A 27 6.65 -2.98 7.34
N ARG A 28 5.56 -3.56 6.83
CA ARG A 28 5.45 -4.97 6.47
C ARG A 28 5.18 -5.09 4.98
N LEU A 29 6.05 -5.80 4.28
CA LEU A 29 6.00 -5.95 2.84
C LEU A 29 5.54 -7.36 2.48
N PHE A 30 4.46 -7.46 1.70
CA PHE A 30 3.84 -8.72 1.33
C PHE A 30 3.90 -8.98 -0.18
N ALA A 31 4.21 -10.23 -0.52
CA ALA A 31 4.00 -10.78 -1.85
C ALA A 31 3.50 -12.22 -1.77
N PRO A 32 2.49 -12.63 -2.55
CA PRO A 32 2.06 -14.02 -2.59
C PRO A 32 3.19 -14.93 -3.12
N ASP A 33 3.17 -16.21 -2.74
CA ASP A 33 4.25 -17.17 -3.01
C ASP A 33 4.70 -17.22 -4.47
N TYR A 34 3.77 -17.17 -5.42
CA TYR A 34 4.10 -17.20 -6.86
C TYR A 34 4.86 -15.94 -7.35
N LEU A 35 4.87 -14.85 -6.58
CA LEU A 35 5.67 -13.64 -6.84
C LEU A 35 6.92 -13.56 -5.96
N PHE A 36 7.06 -14.44 -4.97
CA PHE A 36 8.10 -14.35 -3.95
C PHE A 36 9.51 -14.48 -4.54
N SER A 37 9.67 -15.25 -5.61
CA SER A 37 10.96 -15.36 -6.34
C SER A 37 11.48 -14.03 -6.87
N ARG A 38 10.58 -13.10 -7.26
CA ARG A 38 10.93 -11.73 -7.70
C ARG A 38 11.37 -10.83 -6.56
N PHE A 39 11.17 -11.29 -5.35
CA PHE A 39 11.32 -10.58 -4.11
C PHE A 39 12.44 -11.14 -3.24
N GLN A 40 13.04 -12.25 -3.68
CA GLN A 40 13.98 -13.03 -2.90
C GLN A 40 15.14 -12.21 -2.32
N THR A 41 15.71 -11.28 -3.09
CA THR A 41 16.78 -10.40 -2.59
C THR A 41 16.31 -9.59 -1.39
N ILE A 42 15.11 -8.99 -1.46
CA ILE A 42 14.55 -8.21 -0.35
C ILE A 42 14.14 -9.11 0.81
N ALA A 43 13.62 -10.30 0.53
CA ALA A 43 13.25 -11.28 1.57
C ALA A 43 14.46 -11.75 2.41
N ILE A 44 15.65 -11.80 1.80
CA ILE A 44 16.89 -12.19 2.49
C ILE A 44 17.50 -11.00 3.24
N SER A 45 17.64 -9.85 2.57
CA SER A 45 18.31 -8.67 3.14
C SER A 45 17.41 -7.84 4.04
N HIS A 46 16.10 -7.85 3.78
CA HIS A 46 15.12 -6.88 4.26
C HIS A 46 15.40 -5.44 3.86
N GLU A 47 16.45 -5.18 3.08
CA GLU A 47 16.87 -3.82 2.73
C GLU A 47 16.26 -3.37 1.40
N ILE A 48 15.83 -2.10 1.36
CA ILE A 48 15.45 -1.40 0.14
C ILE A 48 16.19 -0.06 0.11
N GLU A 49 16.80 0.25 -1.04
CA GLU A 49 17.42 1.53 -1.32
C GLU A 49 16.59 2.31 -2.34
N CYS A 50 16.29 3.56 -2.03
CA CYS A 50 15.71 4.53 -2.96
C CYS A 50 16.75 5.60 -3.28
N VAL A 51 16.87 5.94 -4.57
CA VAL A 51 17.77 7.00 -5.05
C VAL A 51 17.00 7.97 -5.96
N GLY A 52 17.53 9.16 -6.18
CA GLY A 52 16.96 10.18 -7.07
C GLY A 52 16.40 11.37 -6.32
N GLU A 53 15.15 11.72 -6.51
CA GLU A 53 14.47 12.82 -5.80
C GLU A 53 14.45 12.61 -4.28
N PHE A 54 14.41 11.35 -3.85
CA PHE A 54 14.50 10.94 -2.46
C PHE A 54 15.58 9.88 -2.32
N ASN A 55 16.48 10.05 -1.34
CA ASN A 55 17.56 9.12 -1.09
C ASN A 55 17.45 8.56 0.33
N ALA A 56 17.24 7.25 0.42
CA ALA A 56 17.19 6.52 1.68
C ALA A 56 17.56 5.05 1.46
N LYS A 57 18.10 4.42 2.47
CA LYS A 57 18.28 2.97 2.54
C LYS A 57 17.75 2.50 3.88
N GLU A 58 16.70 1.67 3.82
CA GLU A 58 15.95 1.28 5.01
C GLU A 58 15.84 -0.25 5.11
N LYS A 59 15.77 -0.71 6.35
CA LYS A 59 15.48 -2.11 6.67
C LYS A 59 14.00 -2.26 6.98
N ILE A 60 13.29 -3.03 6.15
CA ILE A 60 11.86 -3.32 6.29
C ILE A 60 11.67 -4.30 7.46
N ASP A 61 10.70 -4.03 8.32
CA ASP A 61 10.50 -4.80 9.56
C ASP A 61 10.09 -6.23 9.28
N VAL A 62 9.14 -6.44 8.35
CA VAL A 62 8.66 -7.76 7.94
C VAL A 62 8.62 -7.85 6.42
N VAL A 63 9.11 -8.96 5.87
CA VAL A 63 9.00 -9.30 4.44
C VAL A 63 8.48 -10.72 4.36
N THR A 64 7.24 -10.91 3.88
CA THR A 64 6.54 -12.19 4.03
C THR A 64 5.65 -12.54 2.85
N SER A 65 5.34 -13.82 2.69
CA SER A 65 4.25 -14.34 1.84
C SER A 65 3.02 -14.77 2.65
N ASN A 66 3.05 -14.64 3.97
CA ASN A 66 1.91 -14.89 4.83
C ASN A 66 1.08 -13.61 4.99
N ILE A 67 -0.17 -13.64 4.51
CA ILE A 67 -1.04 -12.47 4.54
C ILE A 67 -1.39 -12.04 5.98
N ASP A 68 -1.59 -12.99 6.89
CA ASP A 68 -1.91 -12.66 8.29
C ASP A 68 -0.74 -11.93 8.96
N GLU A 69 0.49 -12.37 8.71
CA GLU A 69 1.68 -11.71 9.24
C GLU A 69 1.82 -10.28 8.71
N ALA A 70 1.41 -10.05 7.47
CA ALA A 70 1.45 -8.72 6.87
C ALA A 70 0.37 -7.79 7.43
N VAL A 71 -0.90 -8.23 7.49
CA VAL A 71 -2.04 -7.31 7.67
C VAL A 71 -2.63 -7.30 9.08
N LYS A 72 -2.38 -8.32 9.90
CA LYS A 72 -2.95 -8.38 11.25
C LYS A 72 -2.46 -7.23 12.12
N GLY A 73 -3.40 -6.39 12.55
CA GLY A 73 -3.10 -5.21 13.38
C GLY A 73 -2.44 -4.05 12.62
N ALA A 74 -2.35 -4.11 11.28
CA ALA A 74 -1.91 -2.96 10.48
C ALA A 74 -2.96 -1.85 10.54
N ASP A 75 -2.51 -0.60 10.71
CA ASP A 75 -3.39 0.58 10.64
C ASP A 75 -3.82 0.84 9.18
N TYR A 76 -2.88 0.67 8.26
CA TYR A 76 -3.08 0.89 6.82
C TYR A 76 -2.56 -0.30 6.02
N ILE A 77 -3.32 -0.67 5.00
CA ILE A 77 -2.95 -1.69 4.03
C ILE A 77 -2.88 -1.01 2.66
N ILE A 78 -1.66 -0.87 2.12
CA ILE A 78 -1.44 -0.17 0.85
C ILE A 78 -1.26 -1.20 -0.26
N VAL A 79 -2.20 -1.24 -1.21
CA VAL A 79 -2.18 -2.17 -2.35
C VAL A 79 -1.52 -1.50 -3.55
N CYS A 80 -0.39 -2.06 -4.00
CA CYS A 80 0.44 -1.54 -5.08
C CYS A 80 0.59 -2.57 -6.20
N VAL A 81 -0.52 -2.88 -6.86
CA VAL A 81 -0.58 -3.86 -7.94
C VAL A 81 -1.23 -3.28 -9.20
N PRO A 82 -0.98 -3.83 -10.38
CA PRO A 82 -1.70 -3.45 -11.59
C PRO A 82 -3.21 -3.70 -11.46
N GLY A 83 -4.02 -2.90 -12.17
CA GLY A 83 -5.48 -2.95 -12.09
C GLY A 83 -6.11 -4.33 -12.34
N ASN A 84 -5.52 -5.11 -13.25
CA ASN A 84 -5.96 -6.49 -13.52
C ASN A 84 -5.68 -7.49 -12.39
N ARG A 85 -5.08 -7.04 -11.29
CA ARG A 85 -4.80 -7.85 -10.09
C ARG A 85 -5.63 -7.42 -8.89
N HIS A 86 -6.45 -6.38 -8.98
CA HIS A 86 -7.22 -5.87 -7.85
C HIS A 86 -8.16 -6.95 -7.28
N GLU A 87 -8.88 -7.67 -8.14
CA GLU A 87 -9.80 -8.73 -7.68
C GLU A 87 -9.06 -9.87 -6.96
N GLU A 88 -7.90 -10.26 -7.47
CA GLU A 88 -7.05 -11.26 -6.84
C GLU A 88 -6.60 -10.84 -5.43
N PHE A 89 -6.10 -9.61 -5.30
CA PHE A 89 -5.67 -9.10 -4.00
C PHE A 89 -6.83 -8.85 -3.05
N ALA A 90 -8.00 -8.50 -3.56
CA ALA A 90 -9.24 -8.48 -2.77
C ALA A 90 -9.55 -9.85 -2.17
N LYS A 91 -9.46 -10.92 -2.97
CA LYS A 91 -9.67 -12.30 -2.53
C LYS A 91 -8.61 -12.76 -1.51
N ILE A 92 -7.35 -12.34 -1.68
CA ILE A 92 -6.28 -12.62 -0.72
C ILE A 92 -6.53 -11.92 0.62
N LEU A 93 -7.04 -10.69 0.60
CA LEU A 93 -7.30 -9.90 1.81
C LEU A 93 -8.57 -10.31 2.55
N LYS A 94 -9.59 -10.81 1.84
CA LYS A 94 -10.89 -11.17 2.44
C LYS A 94 -10.72 -12.23 3.52
N GLY A 95 -11.28 -11.97 4.70
CA GLY A 95 -11.16 -12.82 5.88
C GLY A 95 -9.91 -12.59 6.72
N HIS A 96 -8.99 -11.71 6.28
CA HIS A 96 -7.77 -11.35 7.00
C HIS A 96 -7.76 -9.89 7.49
N THR A 97 -8.82 -9.13 7.16
CA THR A 97 -8.98 -7.72 7.55
C THR A 97 -10.08 -7.53 8.59
N THR A 98 -10.15 -6.34 9.16
CA THR A 98 -11.22 -5.88 10.04
C THR A 98 -11.87 -4.61 9.49
N ALA A 99 -13.07 -4.28 9.96
CA ALA A 99 -13.81 -3.09 9.53
C ALA A 99 -13.13 -1.76 9.92
N GLU A 100 -12.21 -1.78 10.87
CA GLU A 100 -11.47 -0.61 11.34
C GLU A 100 -10.23 -0.33 10.50
N GLN A 101 -9.78 -1.28 9.69
CA GLN A 101 -8.60 -1.12 8.83
C GLN A 101 -8.94 -0.30 7.59
N ILE A 102 -7.94 0.38 7.06
CA ILE A 102 -8.05 1.21 5.86
C ILE A 102 -7.17 0.60 4.77
N VAL A 103 -7.80 0.21 3.66
CA VAL A 103 -7.11 -0.28 2.47
C VAL A 103 -6.99 0.85 1.45
N ILE A 104 -5.76 1.24 1.15
CA ILE A 104 -5.43 2.31 0.20
C ILE A 104 -4.91 1.68 -1.08
N THR A 105 -5.51 2.01 -2.23
CA THR A 105 -5.10 1.49 -3.54
C THR A 105 -4.65 2.63 -4.44
N PHE A 106 -3.41 2.59 -4.86
CA PHE A 106 -2.89 3.48 -5.90
C PHE A 106 -3.14 2.89 -7.30
N ASN A 107 -3.42 3.74 -8.28
CA ASN A 107 -4.00 3.35 -9.58
C ASN A 107 -5.33 2.62 -9.42
N GLY A 108 -6.16 3.08 -8.48
CA GLY A 108 -7.39 2.41 -8.09
C GLY A 108 -8.33 2.16 -9.27
N CYS A 109 -8.63 3.18 -10.05
CA CYS A 109 -9.51 3.06 -11.22
C CYS A 109 -10.78 2.27 -10.90
N MET A 110 -11.49 2.64 -9.83
CA MET A 110 -12.68 1.96 -9.28
C MET A 110 -12.36 0.63 -8.55
N ALA A 111 -11.16 0.44 -8.06
CA ALA A 111 -10.77 -0.74 -7.27
C ALA A 111 -11.67 -0.95 -6.05
N SER A 112 -12.12 0.12 -5.41
CA SER A 112 -13.05 0.07 -4.28
C SER A 112 -14.34 -0.69 -4.58
N LEU A 113 -14.88 -0.57 -5.81
CA LEU A 113 -16.07 -1.31 -6.24
C LEU A 113 -15.77 -2.80 -6.46
N ILE A 114 -14.59 -3.11 -7.02
CA ILE A 114 -14.12 -4.50 -7.18
C ILE A 114 -13.97 -5.14 -5.80
N TYR A 115 -13.36 -4.43 -4.86
CA TYR A 115 -13.18 -4.90 -3.49
C TYR A 115 -14.51 -5.10 -2.79
N LYS A 116 -15.42 -4.12 -2.82
CA LYS A 116 -16.75 -4.25 -2.22
C LYS A 116 -17.53 -5.43 -2.80
N ASN A 117 -17.42 -5.67 -4.11
CA ASN A 117 -18.04 -6.84 -4.74
C ASN A 117 -17.49 -8.16 -4.18
N VAL A 118 -16.19 -8.24 -3.90
CA VAL A 118 -15.58 -9.44 -3.30
C VAL A 118 -16.03 -9.61 -1.84
N TRP A 119 -16.07 -8.53 -1.03
CA TRP A 119 -16.53 -8.61 0.37
C TRP A 119 -18.01 -8.87 0.50
N GLY A 120 -18.83 -8.29 -0.40
CA GLY A 120 -20.29 -8.34 -0.27
C GLY A 120 -20.74 -7.66 1.03
N ASP A 121 -21.55 -8.37 1.82
CA ASP A 121 -22.06 -7.90 3.11
C ASP A 121 -21.25 -8.44 4.31
N ASP A 122 -20.03 -8.86 4.08
CA ASP A 122 -19.13 -9.32 5.14
C ASP A 122 -18.84 -8.19 6.14
N PRO A 123 -19.11 -8.38 7.45
CA PRO A 123 -18.90 -7.35 8.46
C PRO A 123 -17.44 -6.98 8.69
N THR A 124 -16.50 -7.77 8.19
CA THR A 124 -15.05 -7.47 8.25
C THR A 124 -14.58 -6.58 7.10
N CYS A 125 -15.50 -6.09 6.27
CA CYS A 125 -15.20 -5.23 5.13
C CYS A 125 -14.50 -3.95 5.60
N PRO A 126 -13.24 -3.70 5.19
CA PRO A 126 -12.51 -2.51 5.60
C PRO A 126 -13.00 -1.27 4.84
N ILE A 127 -12.47 -0.11 5.23
CA ILE A 127 -12.66 1.12 4.46
C ILE A 127 -11.72 1.10 3.27
N PHE A 128 -12.26 1.35 2.08
CA PHE A 128 -11.45 1.47 0.87
C PHE A 128 -11.17 2.93 0.54
N VAL A 129 -9.93 3.21 0.19
CA VAL A 129 -9.45 4.51 -0.29
C VAL A 129 -8.70 4.29 -1.59
N GLU A 130 -8.94 5.11 -2.58
CA GLU A 130 -8.24 4.99 -3.85
C GLU A 130 -7.78 6.33 -4.40
N SER A 131 -6.64 6.31 -5.11
CA SER A 131 -6.14 7.41 -5.92
C SER A 131 -5.97 6.95 -7.35
N THR A 132 -6.15 7.87 -8.29
CA THR A 132 -6.03 7.59 -9.73
C THR A 132 -4.60 7.32 -10.18
N ILE A 133 -3.61 7.83 -9.44
CA ILE A 133 -2.19 7.68 -9.73
C ILE A 133 -1.41 7.23 -8.49
N PRO A 134 -0.25 6.58 -8.65
CA PRO A 134 0.65 6.32 -7.53
C PRO A 134 1.30 7.64 -7.07
N PRO A 135 1.78 7.71 -5.81
CA PRO A 135 2.36 8.94 -5.26
C PRO A 135 3.76 9.26 -5.83
N PHE A 136 4.32 8.36 -6.63
CA PHE A 136 5.67 8.49 -7.18
C PHE A 136 5.76 8.02 -8.62
N SER A 137 6.53 8.75 -9.42
CA SER A 137 7.12 8.23 -10.65
C SER A 137 8.41 7.48 -10.27
N THR A 138 8.44 6.17 -10.47
CA THR A 138 9.55 5.32 -9.99
C THR A 138 9.86 4.17 -10.94
N ARG A 139 11.14 3.74 -10.95
CA ARG A 139 11.62 2.58 -11.70
C ARG A 139 12.56 1.75 -10.83
N ARG A 140 12.54 0.44 -11.06
CA ARG A 140 13.53 -0.46 -10.47
C ARG A 140 14.87 -0.29 -11.17
N VAL A 141 15.93 -0.15 -10.41
CA VAL A 141 17.32 -0.12 -10.87
C VAL A 141 17.88 -1.53 -10.86
N GLU A 142 17.72 -2.21 -9.71
CA GLU A 142 18.14 -3.59 -9.47
C GLU A 142 17.27 -4.19 -8.34
N PRO A 143 17.35 -5.49 -8.03
CA PRO A 143 16.63 -6.06 -6.91
C PRO A 143 16.95 -5.34 -5.59
N GLY A 144 15.92 -4.83 -4.91
CA GLY A 144 16.07 -4.06 -3.67
C GLY A 144 16.50 -2.60 -3.87
N LYS A 145 16.60 -2.13 -5.12
CA LYS A 145 16.95 -0.74 -5.40
C LYS A 145 15.99 -0.12 -6.42
N VAL A 146 15.43 1.02 -6.05
CA VAL A 146 14.50 1.80 -6.88
C VAL A 146 15.01 3.23 -7.07
N ARG A 147 14.62 3.86 -8.16
CA ARG A 147 14.85 5.28 -8.41
C ARG A 147 13.51 6.00 -8.42
N MET A 148 13.37 7.02 -7.58
CA MET A 148 12.26 7.95 -7.62
C MET A 148 12.65 9.17 -8.47
N PHE A 149 11.81 9.52 -9.44
CA PHE A 149 12.01 10.67 -10.33
C PHE A 149 11.22 11.87 -9.86
N GLU A 150 10.02 11.64 -9.35
CA GLU A 150 9.10 12.69 -8.98
C GLU A 150 8.09 12.20 -7.96
N ARG A 151 7.74 13.08 -7.02
CA ARG A 151 6.61 12.90 -6.11
C ARG A 151 5.43 13.70 -6.66
N HIS A 152 4.28 13.05 -6.80
CA HIS A 152 3.03 13.70 -7.20
C HIS A 152 1.86 13.03 -6.48
N LEU A 153 1.00 13.85 -5.91
CA LEU A 153 -0.16 13.37 -5.19
C LEU A 153 -1.44 13.79 -5.91
N ALA A 154 -2.32 12.84 -6.13
CA ALA A 154 -3.66 13.10 -6.63
C ALA A 154 -4.66 13.03 -5.47
N PRO A 155 -5.85 13.64 -5.61
CA PRO A 155 -6.93 13.46 -4.67
C PRO A 155 -7.26 11.99 -4.44
N ILE A 156 -7.74 11.68 -3.24
CA ILE A 156 -8.21 10.35 -2.87
C ILE A 156 -9.73 10.32 -2.76
N ALA A 157 -10.32 9.20 -3.12
CA ALA A 157 -11.74 8.91 -2.95
C ALA A 157 -11.94 7.82 -1.89
N PHE A 158 -13.07 7.87 -1.19
CA PHE A 158 -13.41 6.93 -0.11
C PHE A 158 -14.61 6.07 -0.50
N PHE A 159 -14.58 4.83 -0.07
CA PHE A 159 -15.73 3.95 -0.12
C PHE A 159 -15.92 3.24 1.23
N PRO A 160 -17.02 3.48 1.97
CA PRO A 160 -18.10 4.42 1.62
C PRO A 160 -17.65 5.90 1.70
N ALA A 161 -18.28 6.78 0.90
CA ALA A 161 -17.91 8.20 0.82
C ALA A 161 -17.94 8.91 2.17
N ALA A 162 -18.89 8.59 3.04
CA ALA A 162 -19.01 9.15 4.39
C ALA A 162 -17.78 8.91 5.27
N ALA A 163 -16.94 7.92 4.95
CA ALA A 163 -15.70 7.67 5.69
C ALA A 163 -14.69 8.82 5.57
N ALA A 164 -14.82 9.65 4.52
CA ALA A 164 -13.94 10.79 4.30
C ALA A 164 -13.95 11.79 5.48
N GLU A 165 -15.12 12.10 6.03
CA GLU A 165 -15.27 13.03 7.16
C GLU A 165 -14.43 12.60 8.38
N LYS A 166 -14.31 11.31 8.59
CA LYS A 166 -13.61 10.74 9.75
C LYS A 166 -12.12 10.52 9.51
N TYR A 167 -11.75 10.07 8.31
CA TYR A 167 -10.42 9.51 8.09
C TYR A 167 -9.53 10.33 7.16
N TYR A 168 -10.06 11.35 6.47
CA TYR A 168 -9.27 12.11 5.50
C TYR A 168 -8.05 12.78 6.12
N ASP A 169 -8.23 13.56 7.19
CA ASP A 169 -7.14 14.26 7.85
C ASP A 169 -6.15 13.31 8.53
N GLN A 170 -6.64 12.18 9.03
CA GLN A 170 -5.79 11.14 9.61
C GLN A 170 -4.86 10.54 8.55
N ILE A 171 -5.40 10.18 7.37
CA ILE A 171 -4.61 9.61 6.26
C ILE A 171 -3.59 10.63 5.76
N ARG A 172 -3.96 11.91 5.64
CA ARG A 172 -3.03 12.97 5.26
C ARG A 172 -1.84 13.08 6.20
N LYS A 173 -2.09 12.99 7.49
CA LYS A 173 -1.05 13.05 8.52
C LYS A 173 -0.17 11.81 8.55
N ASP A 174 -0.76 10.64 8.45
CA ASP A 174 -0.10 9.36 8.72
C ASP A 174 0.58 8.76 7.46
N VAL A 175 0.06 9.04 6.27
CA VAL A 175 0.52 8.42 5.01
C VAL A 175 1.11 9.48 4.08
N TYR A 176 0.26 10.26 3.41
CA TYR A 176 0.67 11.35 2.52
C TYR A 176 -0.31 12.52 2.61
N ASP A 177 0.24 13.75 2.51
CA ASP A 177 -0.56 14.98 2.49
C ASP A 177 -1.28 15.15 1.13
N PHE A 178 -2.27 14.30 0.91
CA PHE A 178 -3.08 14.33 -0.31
C PHE A 178 -3.79 15.68 -0.48
N PRO A 179 -3.91 16.20 -1.73
CA PRO A 179 -4.64 17.45 -1.97
C PRO A 179 -6.10 17.31 -1.55
N GLY A 180 -6.68 18.44 -1.10
CA GLY A 180 -8.05 18.48 -0.62
C GLY A 180 -9.06 17.90 -1.62
N LEU A 181 -10.13 17.34 -1.09
CA LEU A 181 -11.28 17.00 -1.91
C LEU A 181 -11.81 18.32 -2.49
N TYR A 182 -11.98 18.37 -3.81
CA TYR A 182 -12.63 19.54 -4.43
C TYR A 182 -14.05 19.64 -3.87
N SER A 183 -14.32 20.75 -3.21
CA SER A 183 -15.66 21.15 -2.77
C SER A 183 -16.53 21.52 -3.97
#